data_bce1cb73d343b3db2ea66c87b470bc50
#
_entry.id   bce1cb73d343b3db2ea66c87b470bc50
#
_cell.length_a   1.000
_cell.length_b   1.000
_cell.length_c   1.000
_cell.angle_alpha   90.00
_cell.angle_beta   90.00
_cell.angle_gamma   90.00
#
_symmetry.space_group_name_H-M   'P 1'
#
loop_
_entity.id
_entity.type
_entity.pdbx_description
1 polymer ?
#
loop_
_entity_poly.entity_id
_entity_poly.type
_entity_poly.pdbx_seq_one_letter_code
_entity_poly.pdbx_strand_id
1 'polypeptide(L)'
;MADNILDVEEGAKTSLICEDNQEFRNTIISVLTELKYETDTAANADEAFEKLRFNRYDVVAISEKYAGSAPENNELLKHLQTMPMSNRRHIFVALFGEDLVTGDNMQAFDKSVNVVINEKDLPTLKTVLKRSISDNDQFYKVYKESLIKMGKR
;
A
#
# COMPACT_ATOMS: atom_id res chain seq x y z
N MET A 1 17.14 -12.49 -20.54
CA MET A 1 16.64 -11.99 -20.05
C MET A 1 15.93 -11.61 -20.31
N ALA A 2 15.58 -11.73 -20.91
CA ALA A 2 14.87 -11.17 -20.92
C ALA A 2 14.37 -11.33 -20.26
N ASP A 3 14.36 -12.00 -20.20
CA ASP A 3 14.02 -11.91 -19.47
C ASP A 3 14.34 -11.24 -18.81
N ASN A 4 14.97 -11.24 -19.35
CA ASN A 4 15.37 -10.26 -18.51
C ASN A 4 14.46 -9.12 -18.30
N ILE A 5 13.76 -8.64 -19.26
CA ILE A 5 12.74 -7.63 -19.08
C ILE A 5 11.69 -8.08 -18.11
N LEU A 6 11.27 -9.29 -18.26
CA LEU A 6 10.29 -9.87 -17.37
C LEU A 6 10.84 -10.00 -15.96
N ASP A 7 12.09 -10.42 -15.84
CA ASP A 7 12.70 -10.56 -14.53
C ASP A 7 12.85 -9.22 -13.85
N VAL A 8 13.20 -8.20 -14.59
CA VAL A 8 13.30 -6.85 -14.03
C VAL A 8 11.95 -6.37 -13.57
N GLU A 9 10.92 -6.63 -14.36
CA GLU A 9 9.57 -6.24 -13.97
C GLU A 9 9.12 -6.96 -12.71
N GLU A 10 9.44 -8.25 -12.62
CA GLU A 10 9.07 -9.00 -11.43
C GLU A 10 9.84 -8.54 -10.21
N GLY A 11 11.09 -8.11 -10.42
CA GLY A 11 11.90 -7.66 -9.33
C GLY A 11 11.66 -6.21 -8.94
N ALA A 12 11.09 -5.43 -9.85
CA ALA A 12 10.96 -3.99 -9.66
C ALA A 12 9.62 -3.65 -9.01
N LYS A 13 9.53 -3.87 -7.70
CA LYS A 13 8.34 -3.52 -6.94
C LYS A 13 8.43 -2.07 -6.52
N THR A 14 7.31 -1.37 -6.58
CA THR A 14 7.27 0.06 -6.33
C THR A 14 6.26 0.41 -5.24
N SER A 15 6.53 1.50 -4.55
CA SER A 15 5.64 1.97 -3.50
C SER A 15 5.50 3.49 -3.57
N LEU A 16 4.32 3.97 -3.18
CA LEU A 16 4.05 5.40 -3.06
C LEU A 16 3.76 5.69 -1.60
N ILE A 17 4.42 6.72 -1.06
CA ILE A 17 4.27 7.09 0.34
C ILE A 17 3.64 8.47 0.44
N CYS A 18 2.48 8.52 1.08
CA CYS A 18 1.68 9.74 1.23
C CYS A 18 1.59 10.07 2.72
N GLU A 19 2.63 10.71 3.24
CA GLU A 19 2.76 11.07 4.64
C GLU A 19 3.38 12.45 4.75
N ASP A 20 2.73 13.34 5.51
CA ASP A 20 3.20 14.72 5.67
C ASP A 20 4.33 14.85 6.68
N ASN A 21 4.32 14.03 7.72
CA ASN A 21 5.34 14.09 8.76
C ASN A 21 6.65 13.54 8.23
N GLN A 22 7.67 14.39 8.19
CA GLN A 22 8.95 13.99 7.58
C GLN A 22 9.59 12.82 8.29
N GLU A 23 9.53 12.78 9.61
CA GLU A 23 10.14 11.70 10.38
C GLU A 23 9.45 10.37 10.10
N PHE A 24 8.11 10.38 10.11
CA PHE A 24 7.34 9.18 9.81
C PHE A 24 7.59 8.74 8.37
N ARG A 25 7.60 9.70 7.45
CA ARG A 25 7.84 9.41 6.03
C ARG A 25 9.21 8.74 5.84
N ASN A 26 10.23 9.28 6.49
CA ASN A 26 11.57 8.71 6.37
C ASN A 26 11.63 7.28 6.91
N THR A 27 10.93 7.01 8.01
CA THR A 27 10.86 5.66 8.57
C THR A 27 10.18 4.72 7.59
N ILE A 28 9.08 5.14 7.00
CA ILE A 28 8.35 4.30 6.04
C ILE A 28 9.20 4.03 4.81
N ILE A 29 9.88 5.05 4.31
CA ILE A 29 10.79 4.91 3.17
C ILE A 29 11.88 3.89 3.48
N SER A 30 12.49 4.01 4.64
CA SER A 30 13.57 3.13 5.06
C SER A 30 13.09 1.67 5.11
N VAL A 31 11.93 1.44 5.72
CA VAL A 31 11.39 0.10 5.85
C VAL A 31 11.06 -0.51 4.49
N LEU A 32 10.41 0.26 3.62
CA LEU A 32 10.06 -0.25 2.30
C LEU A 32 11.29 -0.51 1.44
N THR A 33 12.32 0.33 1.59
CA THR A 33 13.58 0.10 0.91
C THR A 33 14.23 -1.21 1.38
N GLU A 34 14.20 -1.47 2.68
CA GLU A 34 14.71 -2.73 3.21
C GLU A 34 13.93 -3.93 2.70
N LEU A 35 12.65 -3.75 2.43
CA LEU A 35 11.79 -4.81 1.89
C LEU A 35 11.89 -4.92 0.36
N LYS A 36 12.85 -4.19 -0.22
CA LYS A 36 13.17 -4.27 -1.66
C LYS A 36 12.16 -3.57 -2.56
N TYR A 37 11.50 -2.54 -2.05
CA TYR A 37 10.63 -1.70 -2.86
C TYR A 37 11.36 -0.43 -3.28
N GLU A 38 11.13 0.00 -4.50
CA GLU A 38 11.50 1.35 -4.90
C GLU A 38 10.44 2.26 -4.30
N THR A 39 10.87 3.39 -3.76
CA THR A 39 9.96 4.29 -3.05
C THR A 39 9.81 5.59 -3.81
N ASP A 40 8.60 6.11 -3.80
CA ASP A 40 8.25 7.39 -4.39
C ASP A 40 7.40 8.13 -3.38
N THR A 41 7.45 9.45 -3.40
CA THR A 41 6.66 10.27 -2.49
C THR A 41 5.87 11.28 -3.31
N ALA A 42 4.84 11.84 -2.69
CA ALA A 42 4.05 12.90 -3.32
C ALA A 42 4.03 14.09 -2.39
N ALA A 43 4.21 15.27 -2.95
CA ALA A 43 4.28 16.51 -2.16
C ALA A 43 2.89 16.96 -1.71
N ASN A 44 1.85 16.57 -2.42
CA ASN A 44 0.49 16.96 -2.09
C ASN A 44 -0.47 15.95 -2.74
N ALA A 45 -1.76 16.14 -2.45
CA ALA A 45 -2.78 15.20 -2.93
C ALA A 45 -2.86 15.18 -4.46
N ASP A 46 -2.75 16.33 -5.11
CA ASP A 46 -2.82 16.40 -6.56
C ASP A 46 -1.71 15.59 -7.22
N GLU A 47 -0.50 15.73 -6.68
CA GLU A 47 0.64 14.96 -7.20
C GLU A 47 0.42 13.48 -6.96
N ALA A 48 -0.13 13.11 -5.81
CA ALA A 48 -0.42 11.71 -5.51
C ALA A 48 -1.45 11.13 -6.49
N PHE A 49 -2.51 11.88 -6.77
CA PHE A 49 -3.50 11.44 -7.74
C PHE A 49 -2.89 11.26 -9.13
N GLU A 50 -2.05 12.20 -9.53
CA GLU A 50 -1.39 12.11 -10.83
C GLU A 50 -0.48 10.90 -10.91
N LYS A 51 0.31 10.66 -9.86
CA LYS A 51 1.21 9.51 -9.83
C LYS A 51 0.44 8.19 -9.87
N LEU A 52 -0.66 8.10 -9.15
CA LEU A 52 -1.49 6.89 -9.17
C LEU A 52 -2.13 6.68 -10.53
N ARG A 53 -2.41 7.75 -11.26
CA ARG A 53 -3.01 7.64 -12.58
C ARG A 53 -2.02 7.12 -13.62
N PHE A 54 -0.78 7.56 -13.56
CA PHE A 54 0.19 7.28 -14.61
C PHE A 54 1.24 6.23 -14.26
N ASN A 55 1.27 5.78 -13.02
CA ASN A 55 2.25 4.79 -12.60
C ASN A 55 1.55 3.67 -11.86
N ARG A 56 2.19 2.51 -11.87
CA ARG A 56 1.68 1.36 -11.15
C ARG A 56 2.48 1.20 -9.86
N TYR A 57 1.77 1.07 -8.75
CA TYR A 57 2.40 0.87 -7.45
C TYR A 57 1.91 -0.43 -6.85
N ASP A 58 2.83 -1.17 -6.25
CA ASP A 58 2.48 -2.41 -5.56
C ASP A 58 2.01 -2.14 -4.14
N VAL A 59 2.55 -1.08 -3.52
CA VAL A 59 2.19 -0.69 -2.16
C VAL A 59 1.92 0.80 -2.14
N VAL A 60 0.85 1.19 -1.44
CA VAL A 60 0.59 2.60 -1.15
C VAL A 60 0.48 2.75 0.35
N ALA A 61 1.37 3.53 0.94
CA ALA A 61 1.35 3.86 2.36
C ALA A 61 0.75 5.25 2.49
N ILE A 62 -0.37 5.35 3.19
CA ILE A 62 -1.09 6.61 3.28
C ILE A 62 -1.48 6.92 4.72
N SER A 63 -1.25 8.17 5.14
CA SER A 63 -1.71 8.65 6.43
C SER A 63 -3.17 9.06 6.33
N GLU A 64 -3.93 8.79 7.39
CA GLU A 64 -5.32 9.24 7.47
C GLU A 64 -5.44 10.75 7.33
N LYS A 65 -4.42 11.45 7.74
CA LYS A 65 -4.40 12.93 7.75
C LYS A 65 -3.59 13.52 6.62
N TYR A 66 -3.31 12.73 5.60
CA TYR A 66 -2.46 13.19 4.50
C TYR A 66 -2.99 14.49 3.89
N ALA A 67 -2.07 15.38 3.55
CA ALA A 67 -2.38 16.69 2.96
C ALA A 67 -3.26 17.55 3.87
N GLY A 68 -3.11 17.38 5.19
CA GLY A 68 -3.86 18.17 6.16
C GLY A 68 -5.32 17.76 6.29
N SER A 69 -5.69 16.62 5.74
CA SER A 69 -7.08 16.15 5.79
C SER A 69 -7.43 15.58 7.16
N ALA A 70 -8.71 15.54 7.46
CA ALA A 70 -9.23 14.69 8.53
C ALA A 70 -9.49 13.31 7.93
N PRO A 71 -9.52 12.25 8.75
CA PRO A 71 -9.74 10.89 8.21
C PRO A 71 -11.01 10.77 7.38
N GLU A 72 -12.08 11.48 7.77
CA GLU A 72 -13.36 11.36 7.09
C GLU A 72 -13.42 12.13 5.77
N ASN A 73 -12.45 12.99 5.49
CA ASN A 73 -12.45 13.73 4.23
C ASN A 73 -11.12 13.67 3.49
N ASN A 74 -10.41 12.56 3.67
CA ASN A 74 -9.18 12.30 2.95
C ASN A 74 -9.54 11.81 1.54
N GLU A 75 -9.40 12.69 0.56
CA GLU A 75 -9.83 12.40 -0.81
C GLU A 75 -9.03 11.27 -1.45
N LEU A 76 -7.73 11.21 -1.15
CA LEU A 76 -6.89 10.16 -1.70
C LEU A 76 -7.30 8.79 -1.16
N LEU A 77 -7.59 8.73 0.14
CA LEU A 77 -8.07 7.49 0.74
C LEU A 77 -9.40 7.07 0.13
N LYS A 78 -10.31 8.03 -0.07
CA LYS A 78 -11.58 7.74 -0.70
C LYS A 78 -11.41 7.20 -2.12
N HIS A 79 -10.46 7.77 -2.85
CA HIS A 79 -10.16 7.28 -4.20
C HIS A 79 -9.74 5.81 -4.17
N LEU A 80 -8.86 5.45 -3.23
CA LEU A 80 -8.43 4.08 -3.10
C LEU A 80 -9.59 3.16 -2.68
N GLN A 81 -10.46 3.66 -1.79
CA GLN A 81 -11.59 2.88 -1.30
C GLN A 81 -12.63 2.60 -2.38
N THR A 82 -12.77 3.50 -3.34
CA THR A 82 -13.78 3.39 -4.40
C THR A 82 -13.23 2.90 -5.72
N MET A 83 -11.94 2.59 -5.77
CA MET A 83 -11.32 2.08 -6.97
C MET A 83 -11.93 0.72 -7.34
N PRO A 84 -12.15 0.44 -8.65
CA PRO A 84 -12.66 -0.87 -9.05
C PRO A 84 -11.78 -1.99 -8.54
N MET A 85 -12.39 -3.08 -8.12
CA MET A 85 -11.65 -4.19 -7.52
C MET A 85 -10.61 -4.77 -8.47
N SER A 86 -10.88 -4.75 -9.78
CA SER A 86 -9.92 -5.23 -10.76
C SER A 86 -8.59 -4.47 -10.71
N ASN A 87 -8.63 -3.20 -10.29
CA ASN A 87 -7.42 -2.41 -10.11
C ASN A 87 -6.94 -2.44 -8.67
N ARG A 88 -7.89 -2.32 -7.73
CA ARG A 88 -7.57 -2.19 -6.31
C ARG A 88 -6.85 -3.42 -5.77
N ARG A 89 -7.19 -4.60 -6.27
CA ARG A 89 -6.61 -5.85 -5.77
C ARG A 89 -5.11 -5.95 -6.00
N HIS A 90 -4.58 -5.18 -6.92
CA HIS A 90 -3.14 -5.21 -7.24
C HIS A 90 -2.34 -4.26 -6.37
N ILE A 91 -2.98 -3.49 -5.52
CA ILE A 91 -2.33 -2.51 -4.66
C ILE A 91 -2.51 -2.92 -3.22
N PHE A 92 -1.39 -3.03 -2.50
CA PHE A 92 -1.43 -3.26 -1.05
C PHE A 92 -1.47 -1.89 -0.38
N VAL A 93 -2.55 -1.57 0.31
CA VAL A 93 -2.71 -0.27 0.97
C VAL A 93 -2.47 -0.41 2.46
N ALA A 94 -1.52 0.36 2.97
CA ALA A 94 -1.22 0.45 4.40
C ALA A 94 -1.68 1.82 4.89
N LEU A 95 -2.59 1.84 5.85
CA LEU A 95 -3.13 3.09 6.39
C LEU A 95 -2.54 3.36 7.76
N PHE A 96 -2.01 4.58 7.94
CA PHE A 96 -1.38 5.00 9.19
C PHE A 96 -2.25 6.06 9.88
N GLY A 97 -2.39 5.95 11.20
CA GLY A 97 -3.18 6.94 11.95
C GLY A 97 -2.99 6.81 13.44
N GLU A 98 -3.47 7.83 14.17
CA GLU A 98 -3.32 7.91 15.61
C GLU A 98 -4.28 7.00 16.37
N ASP A 99 -5.46 6.78 15.80
CA ASP A 99 -6.52 6.06 16.47
C ASP A 99 -6.69 4.64 15.95
N LEU A 100 -5.74 4.17 15.16
CA LEU A 100 -5.79 2.83 14.60
C LEU A 100 -5.10 1.84 15.54
N VAL A 101 -5.56 0.59 15.51
CA VAL A 101 -4.94 -0.50 16.26
C VAL A 101 -4.17 -1.34 15.26
N THR A 102 -2.86 -1.34 15.37
CA THR A 102 -1.99 -2.01 14.40
C THR A 102 -2.38 -3.47 14.22
N GLY A 103 -2.61 -3.83 12.96
CA GLY A 103 -2.95 -5.20 12.60
C GLY A 103 -4.40 -5.60 12.83
N ASP A 104 -5.25 -4.66 13.25
CA ASP A 104 -6.67 -4.97 13.49
C ASP A 104 -7.37 -5.17 12.15
N ASN A 105 -7.80 -6.41 11.91
CA ASN A 105 -8.42 -6.78 10.65
C ASN A 105 -9.77 -6.13 10.43
N MET A 106 -10.52 -5.89 11.51
CA MET A 106 -11.83 -5.26 11.37
C MET A 106 -11.71 -3.79 10.99
N GLN A 107 -10.73 -3.10 11.56
CA GLN A 107 -10.48 -1.72 11.15
C GLN A 107 -10.03 -1.65 9.71
N ALA A 108 -9.17 -2.58 9.30
CA ALA A 108 -8.71 -2.62 7.91
C ALA A 108 -9.87 -2.86 6.97
N PHE A 109 -10.74 -3.78 7.30
CA PHE A 109 -11.92 -4.08 6.52
C PHE A 109 -12.84 -2.86 6.43
N ASP A 110 -13.09 -2.21 7.56
CA ASP A 110 -13.95 -1.03 7.63
C ASP A 110 -13.41 0.10 6.76
N LYS A 111 -12.10 0.27 6.72
CA LYS A 111 -11.45 1.33 5.94
C LYS A 111 -11.13 0.89 4.52
N SER A 112 -11.41 -0.34 4.17
CA SER A 112 -11.13 -0.91 2.84
C SER A 112 -9.65 -0.84 2.48
N VAL A 113 -8.80 -1.11 3.48
CA VAL A 113 -7.35 -1.15 3.28
C VAL A 113 -6.83 -2.53 3.66
N ASN A 114 -5.58 -2.80 3.34
CA ASN A 114 -5.00 -4.12 3.60
C ASN A 114 -4.48 -4.27 5.03
N VAL A 115 -3.94 -3.19 5.58
CA VAL A 115 -3.47 -3.19 6.96
C VAL A 115 -3.60 -1.79 7.54
N VAL A 116 -3.89 -1.72 8.85
CA VAL A 116 -3.88 -0.44 9.57
C VAL A 116 -2.72 -0.47 10.55
N ILE A 117 -2.09 0.68 10.76
CA ILE A 117 -0.89 0.79 11.59
C ILE A 117 -0.98 2.06 12.40
N ASN A 118 -0.84 1.91 13.73
CA ASN A 118 -0.79 3.06 14.61
C ASN A 118 0.56 3.74 14.47
N GLU A 119 0.58 5.06 14.46
CA GLU A 119 1.82 5.82 14.32
C GLU A 119 2.83 5.53 15.42
N LYS A 120 2.36 5.10 16.58
CA LYS A 120 3.24 4.76 17.69
C LYS A 120 4.01 3.47 17.43
N ASP A 121 3.55 2.66 16.51
CA ASP A 121 4.14 1.36 16.23
C ASP A 121 5.12 1.36 15.07
N LEU A 122 5.55 2.55 14.63
CA LEU A 122 6.55 2.66 13.57
C LEU A 122 7.83 1.88 13.86
N PRO A 123 8.31 1.79 15.11
CA PRO A 123 9.51 0.99 15.38
C PRO A 123 9.38 -0.49 15.00
N THR A 124 8.16 -1.03 14.95
CA THR A 124 7.94 -2.42 14.54
C THR A 124 7.37 -2.53 13.13
N LEU A 125 7.39 -1.44 12.38
CA LEU A 125 6.77 -1.36 11.07
C LEU A 125 7.26 -2.43 10.10
N LYS A 126 8.57 -2.68 10.09
CA LYS A 126 9.14 -3.66 9.16
C LYS A 126 8.51 -5.04 9.34
N THR A 127 8.41 -5.47 10.59
CA THR A 127 7.81 -6.78 10.90
C THR A 127 6.35 -6.84 10.47
N VAL A 128 5.61 -5.78 10.79
CA VAL A 128 4.19 -5.73 10.46
C VAL A 128 3.96 -5.74 8.96
N LEU A 129 4.67 -4.90 8.22
CA LEU A 129 4.51 -4.82 6.77
C LEU A 129 4.95 -6.09 6.09
N LYS A 130 6.09 -6.63 6.47
CA LYS A 130 6.60 -7.85 5.86
C LYS A 130 5.59 -8.98 6.00
N ARG A 131 5.04 -9.16 7.19
CA ARG A 131 4.06 -10.21 7.45
C ARG A 131 2.77 -9.97 6.69
N SER A 132 2.24 -8.75 6.74
CA SER A 132 0.98 -8.43 6.10
C SER A 132 1.06 -8.55 4.59
N ILE A 133 2.15 -8.10 4.00
CA ILE A 133 2.36 -8.19 2.55
C ILE A 133 2.48 -9.66 2.15
N SER A 134 3.24 -10.44 2.93
CA SER A 134 3.41 -11.87 2.65
C SER A 134 2.09 -12.60 2.72
N ASP A 135 1.26 -12.32 3.71
CA ASP A 135 -0.06 -12.95 3.84
C ASP A 135 -0.95 -12.58 2.66
N ASN A 136 -0.90 -11.34 2.22
CA ASN A 136 -1.68 -10.87 1.09
C ASN A 136 -1.23 -11.54 -0.20
N ASP A 137 0.08 -11.66 -0.40
CA ASP A 137 0.63 -12.32 -1.58
C ASP A 137 0.21 -13.79 -1.64
N GLN A 138 0.25 -14.47 -0.50
CA GLN A 138 -0.14 -15.85 -0.41
C GLN A 138 -1.62 -16.02 -0.74
N PHE A 139 -2.46 -15.13 -0.22
CA PHE A 139 -3.88 -15.15 -0.51
C PHE A 139 -4.14 -15.01 -2.01
N TYR A 140 -3.50 -14.05 -2.65
CA TYR A 140 -3.72 -13.81 -4.07
C TYR A 140 -3.13 -14.89 -4.95
N LYS A 141 -2.05 -15.54 -4.51
CA LYS A 141 -1.52 -16.68 -5.24
C LYS A 141 -2.58 -17.78 -5.35
N VAL A 142 -3.20 -18.12 -4.21
CA VAL A 142 -4.25 -19.13 -4.18
C VAL A 142 -5.44 -18.71 -5.04
N TYR A 143 -5.83 -17.44 -4.94
CA TYR A 143 -6.95 -16.92 -5.71
C TYR A 143 -6.68 -17.02 -7.21
N LYS A 144 -5.50 -16.64 -7.66
CA LYS A 144 -5.14 -16.72 -9.08
C LYS A 144 -5.15 -18.16 -9.58
N GLU A 145 -4.61 -19.07 -8.78
CA GLU A 145 -4.59 -20.47 -9.13
C GLU A 145 -6.00 -21.02 -9.27
N SER A 146 -6.89 -20.60 -8.37
CA SER A 146 -8.28 -21.03 -8.43
C SER A 146 -8.98 -20.53 -9.69
N LEU A 147 -8.70 -19.27 -10.07
CA LEU A 147 -9.27 -18.71 -11.29
C LEU A 147 -8.81 -19.48 -12.52
N ILE A 148 -7.55 -19.82 -12.58
CA ILE A 148 -7.00 -20.58 -13.70
C ILE A 148 -7.66 -21.95 -13.79
N LYS A 149 -7.82 -22.64 -12.67
CA LYS A 149 -8.46 -23.95 -12.63
C LYS A 149 -9.89 -23.89 -13.13
N MET A 150 -10.57 -22.76 -12.91
CA MET A 150 -11.95 -22.59 -13.33
C MET A 150 -12.05 -22.05 -14.76
N GLY A 151 -10.93 -21.92 -15.46
CA GLY A 151 -10.94 -21.41 -16.82
C GLY A 151 -11.13 -19.92 -16.92
N LYS A 152 -10.92 -19.19 -15.81
CA LYS A 152 -11.10 -17.74 -15.79
C LYS A 152 -9.75 -17.04 -15.65
N ARG A 153 -9.70 -15.83 -16.12
CA ARG A 153 -8.46 -15.09 -16.07
C ARG A 153 -8.67 -13.68 -15.58
#